data_319e07dd0bb049acc5cc723adc5a4447
#
_entry.id   319e07dd0bb049acc5cc723adc5a4447
#
_cell.length_a   1.000
_cell.length_b   1.000
_cell.length_c   1.000
_cell.angle_alpha   90.00
_cell.angle_beta   90.00
_cell.angle_gamma   90.00
#
_symmetry.space_group_name_H-M   'P 1'
#
loop_
_entity.id
_entity.type
_entity.pdbx_description
1 polymer ?
#
loop_
_entity_poly.entity_id
_entity_poly.type
_entity_poly.pdbx_seq_one_letter_code
_entity_poly.pdbx_strand_id
1 'polypeptide(L)'
;MSIVVAIVGASGSGKSHLVASVVPEMLGATVAVMRVDDYYRDLAHLSFEERDAINFDHPDAIEFERLVDDLATLKSGEEVQTPVYDFTQHTRSALSQSVPPADIILLEGVLAMSDSATRKLVDYTIFVDTPLELCLARRIDLSLIHI
;
A
#
# COMPACT_ATOMS: atom_id res chain seq x y z
N MET A 1 -12.93 17.77 1.55
CA MET A 1 -12.85 16.32 1.21
C MET A 1 -11.60 16.07 0.38
N SER A 2 -10.88 15.03 0.67
CA SER A 2 -9.62 14.71 -0.01
C SER A 2 -9.85 14.06 -1.36
N ILE A 3 -8.89 14.24 -2.26
CA ILE A 3 -8.83 13.51 -3.53
C ILE A 3 -7.96 12.27 -3.31
N VAL A 4 -8.46 11.10 -3.71
CA VAL A 4 -7.74 9.83 -3.62
C VAL A 4 -7.20 9.44 -5.00
N VAL A 5 -5.90 9.27 -5.08
CA VAL A 5 -5.21 8.84 -6.30
C VAL A 5 -4.57 7.47 -6.03
N ALA A 6 -5.00 6.45 -6.74
CA ALA A 6 -4.37 5.13 -6.67
C ALA A 6 -3.17 5.08 -7.61
N ILE A 7 -2.06 4.54 -7.12
CA ILE A 7 -0.87 4.29 -7.92
C ILE A 7 -0.66 2.78 -7.98
N VAL A 8 -0.86 2.22 -9.16
CA VAL A 8 -0.94 0.79 -9.40
C VAL A 8 0.13 0.36 -10.39
N GLY A 9 0.61 -0.85 -10.28
CA GLY A 9 1.58 -1.44 -11.19
C GLY A 9 2.20 -2.68 -10.57
N ALA A 10 2.90 -3.46 -11.38
CA ALA A 10 3.57 -4.67 -10.91
C ALA A 10 4.65 -4.35 -9.87
N SER A 11 4.99 -5.34 -9.05
CA SER A 11 6.14 -5.24 -8.15
C SER A 11 7.40 -4.91 -8.95
N GLY A 12 8.18 -3.93 -8.49
CA GLY A 12 9.36 -3.46 -9.21
C GLY A 12 9.08 -2.51 -10.38
N SER A 13 7.83 -2.09 -10.59
CA SER A 13 7.49 -1.14 -11.66
C SER A 13 7.96 0.29 -11.40
N GLY A 14 8.28 0.62 -10.15
CA GLY A 14 8.70 1.97 -9.77
C GLY A 14 7.65 2.80 -9.06
N LYS A 15 6.56 2.18 -8.57
CA LYS A 15 5.48 2.87 -7.85
C LYS A 15 5.97 3.67 -6.65
N SER A 16 6.73 3.03 -5.77
CA SER A 16 7.25 3.70 -4.57
C SER A 16 8.24 4.81 -4.92
N HIS A 17 9.05 4.60 -5.96
CA HIS A 17 9.96 5.62 -6.46
C HIS A 17 9.18 6.82 -7.03
N LEU A 18 8.11 6.57 -7.77
CA LEU A 18 7.25 7.62 -8.29
C LEU A 18 6.64 8.44 -7.14
N VAL A 19 6.10 7.78 -6.13
CA VAL A 19 5.54 8.45 -4.95
C VAL A 19 6.60 9.32 -4.27
N ALA A 20 7.78 8.78 -4.01
CA ALA A 20 8.87 9.50 -3.37
C ALA A 20 9.35 10.71 -4.18
N SER A 21 9.26 10.64 -5.52
CA SER A 21 9.68 11.74 -6.41
C SER A 21 8.61 12.81 -6.54
N VAL A 22 7.33 12.43 -6.52
CA VAL A 22 6.21 13.35 -6.78
C VAL A 22 5.82 14.15 -5.53
N VAL A 23 5.80 13.52 -4.36
CA VAL A 23 5.34 14.17 -3.12
C VAL A 23 6.07 15.50 -2.83
N PRO A 24 7.42 15.58 -2.91
CA PRO A 24 8.11 16.86 -2.68
C PRO A 24 7.77 17.96 -3.69
N GLU A 25 7.29 17.59 -4.88
CA GLU A 25 6.95 18.53 -5.96
C GLU A 25 5.51 19.07 -5.84
N MET A 26 4.70 18.51 -4.95
CA MET A 26 3.30 18.91 -4.77
C MET A 26 3.19 20.12 -3.86
N LEU A 27 3.65 21.27 -4.35
CA LEU A 27 3.66 22.52 -3.60
C LEU A 27 2.24 23.07 -3.41
N GLY A 28 1.94 23.53 -2.18
CA GLY A 28 0.66 24.13 -1.86
C GLY A 28 -0.46 23.14 -1.52
N ALA A 29 -0.19 21.83 -1.56
CA ALA A 29 -1.12 20.79 -1.16
C ALA A 29 -0.49 19.88 -0.12
N THR A 30 -1.29 19.41 0.84
CA THR A 30 -0.86 18.37 1.77
C THR A 30 -1.09 17.00 1.14
N VAL A 31 -0.18 16.06 1.40
CA VAL A 31 -0.23 14.71 0.82
C VAL A 31 -0.08 13.68 1.92
N ALA A 32 -0.99 12.71 1.94
CA ALA A 32 -0.88 11.51 2.75
C ALA A 32 -0.59 10.31 1.85
N VAL A 33 0.22 9.39 2.31
CA VAL A 33 0.55 8.16 1.57
C VAL A 33 0.04 6.96 2.36
N MET A 34 -0.77 6.13 1.72
CA MET A 34 -1.23 4.85 2.25
C MET A 34 -0.71 3.73 1.35
N ARG A 35 -0.15 2.70 1.96
CA ARG A 35 0.37 1.53 1.24
C ARG A 35 -0.52 0.34 1.50
N VAL A 36 -1.01 -0.26 0.42
CA VAL A 36 -1.83 -1.48 0.52
C VAL A 36 -1.08 -2.59 1.23
N ASP A 37 0.24 -2.68 1.03
CA ASP A 37 1.08 -3.72 1.65
C ASP A 37 1.11 -3.65 3.18
N ASP A 38 0.80 -2.51 3.78
CA ASP A 38 0.68 -2.40 5.23
C ASP A 38 -0.58 -3.09 5.77
N TYR A 39 -1.51 -3.44 4.91
CA TYR A 39 -2.80 -4.02 5.26
C TYR A 39 -2.87 -5.54 5.08
N TYR A 40 -1.74 -6.21 4.92
CA TYR A 40 -1.73 -7.68 5.02
C TYR A 40 -2.30 -8.10 6.36
N ARG A 41 -3.07 -9.20 6.35
CA ARG A 41 -3.75 -9.67 7.56
C ARG A 41 -2.77 -9.99 8.66
N ASP A 42 -3.22 -9.80 9.91
CA ASP A 42 -2.46 -10.23 11.08
C ASP A 42 -2.43 -11.76 11.12
N LEU A 43 -1.23 -12.33 11.06
CA LEU A 43 -0.99 -13.77 11.03
C LEU A 43 -0.27 -14.24 12.30
N ALA A 44 -0.35 -13.49 13.39
CA ALA A 44 0.32 -13.82 14.65
C ALA A 44 -0.09 -15.18 15.21
N HIS A 45 -1.30 -15.65 14.88
CA HIS A 45 -1.82 -16.96 15.30
C HIS A 45 -1.21 -18.15 14.54
N LEU A 46 -0.48 -17.89 13.45
CA LEU A 46 0.20 -18.92 12.66
C LEU A 46 1.68 -19.00 13.04
N SER A 47 2.31 -20.15 12.83
CA SER A 47 3.76 -20.28 12.93
C SER A 47 4.45 -19.52 11.79
N PHE A 48 5.74 -19.23 11.94
CA PHE A 48 6.51 -18.57 10.88
C PHE A 48 6.49 -19.41 9.58
N GLU A 49 6.59 -20.73 9.69
CA GLU A 49 6.56 -21.62 8.52
C GLU A 49 5.20 -21.55 7.81
N GLU A 50 4.10 -21.51 8.56
CA GLU A 50 2.74 -21.36 8.00
C GLU A 50 2.57 -20.02 7.32
N ARG A 51 3.11 -18.94 7.92
CA ARG A 51 3.09 -17.58 7.31
C ARG A 51 3.87 -17.55 6.01
N ASP A 52 5.04 -18.19 5.98
CA ASP A 52 5.91 -18.23 4.79
C ASP A 52 5.23 -18.94 3.60
N ALA A 53 4.28 -19.83 3.88
CA ALA A 53 3.51 -20.55 2.86
C ALA A 53 2.30 -19.78 2.32
N ILE A 54 1.97 -18.61 2.88
CA ILE A 54 0.84 -17.79 2.43
C ILE A 54 1.13 -17.16 1.08
N ASN A 55 0.13 -17.15 0.20
CA ASN A 55 0.21 -16.42 -1.06
C ASN A 55 -0.12 -14.95 -0.84
N PHE A 56 0.90 -14.13 -0.65
CA PHE A 56 0.75 -12.68 -0.43
C PHE A 56 0.39 -11.91 -1.71
N ASP A 57 0.40 -12.55 -2.86
CA ASP A 57 -0.03 -11.92 -4.12
C ASP A 57 -1.54 -12.05 -4.35
N HIS A 58 -2.24 -12.83 -3.51
CA HIS A 58 -3.68 -12.99 -3.61
C HIS A 58 -4.41 -11.88 -2.83
N PRO A 59 -5.51 -11.30 -3.40
CA PRO A 59 -6.27 -10.26 -2.70
C PRO A 59 -6.77 -10.63 -1.31
N ASP A 60 -7.07 -11.91 -1.05
CA ASP A 60 -7.52 -12.38 0.26
C ASP A 60 -6.47 -12.19 1.36
N ALA A 61 -5.19 -12.02 1.00
CA ALA A 61 -4.13 -11.75 1.96
C ALA A 61 -4.23 -10.34 2.56
N ILE A 62 -4.94 -9.43 1.90
CA ILE A 62 -5.11 -8.04 2.33
C ILE A 62 -6.41 -7.90 3.13
N GLU A 63 -6.35 -7.21 4.26
CA GLU A 63 -7.54 -6.82 5.05
C GLU A 63 -8.17 -5.56 4.45
N PHE A 64 -8.87 -5.73 3.32
CA PHE A 64 -9.50 -4.60 2.62
C PHE A 64 -10.57 -3.92 3.44
N GLU A 65 -11.27 -4.64 4.32
CA GLU A 65 -12.29 -4.07 5.22
C GLU A 65 -11.69 -2.92 6.04
N ARG A 66 -10.52 -3.13 6.62
CA ARG A 66 -9.81 -2.11 7.38
C ARG A 66 -9.26 -1.00 6.49
N LEU A 67 -8.71 -1.37 5.34
CA LEU A 67 -8.19 -0.39 4.37
C LEU A 67 -9.30 0.58 3.95
N VAL A 68 -10.48 0.07 3.62
CA VAL A 68 -11.64 0.87 3.22
C VAL A 68 -12.07 1.80 4.35
N ASP A 69 -12.18 1.29 5.58
CA ASP A 69 -12.55 2.10 6.73
C ASP A 69 -11.54 3.23 6.99
N ASP A 70 -10.26 2.93 6.96
CA ASP A 70 -9.20 3.92 7.17
C ASP A 70 -9.19 4.95 6.03
N LEU A 71 -9.31 4.49 4.79
CA LEU A 71 -9.32 5.37 3.62
C LEU A 71 -10.54 6.31 3.63
N ALA A 72 -11.72 5.78 3.94
CA ALA A 72 -12.94 6.58 4.04
C ALA A 72 -12.84 7.62 5.16
N THR A 73 -12.32 7.25 6.31
CA THR A 73 -12.12 8.15 7.45
C THR A 73 -11.13 9.25 7.07
N LEU A 74 -10.01 8.91 6.49
CA LEU A 74 -9.01 9.89 6.06
C LEU A 74 -9.57 10.82 4.98
N LYS A 75 -10.31 10.27 4.02
CA LYS A 75 -10.95 11.05 2.95
C LYS A 75 -11.97 12.04 3.50
N SER A 76 -12.63 11.72 4.61
CA SER A 76 -13.58 12.62 5.28
C SER A 76 -12.92 13.75 6.06
N GLY A 77 -11.60 13.71 6.24
CA GLY A 77 -10.83 14.74 6.92
C GLY A 77 -10.44 14.39 8.35
N GLU A 78 -10.51 13.14 8.74
CA GLU A 78 -10.12 12.67 10.08
C GLU A 78 -8.81 11.88 10.03
N GLU A 79 -8.00 12.02 11.08
CA GLU A 79 -6.76 11.25 11.27
C GLU A 79 -7.06 9.77 11.48
N VAL A 80 -6.19 8.91 10.96
CA VAL A 80 -6.29 7.45 11.13
C VAL A 80 -4.98 6.87 11.66
N GLN A 81 -5.10 5.74 12.36
CA GLN A 81 -3.97 4.91 12.78
C GLN A 81 -3.90 3.72 11.84
N THR A 82 -2.93 3.73 10.93
CA THR A 82 -2.77 2.65 9.96
C THR A 82 -1.88 1.54 10.53
N PRO A 83 -2.08 0.28 10.11
CA PRO A 83 -1.21 -0.81 10.55
C PRO A 83 0.18 -0.67 9.94
N VAL A 84 1.15 -1.28 10.58
CA VAL A 84 2.52 -1.42 10.06
C VAL A 84 2.81 -2.91 9.95
N TYR A 85 3.17 -3.36 8.75
CA TYR A 85 3.47 -4.76 8.49
C TYR A 85 4.96 -5.03 8.67
N ASP A 86 5.28 -6.15 9.35
CA ASP A 86 6.66 -6.61 9.52
C ASP A 86 6.97 -7.68 8.47
N PHE A 87 7.68 -7.28 7.42
CA PHE A 87 8.02 -8.17 6.30
C PHE A 87 9.04 -9.24 6.68
N THR A 88 9.77 -9.06 7.78
CA THR A 88 10.73 -10.05 8.26
C THR A 88 10.05 -11.20 8.99
N GLN A 89 8.89 -10.94 9.61
CA GLN A 89 8.10 -11.92 10.35
C GLN A 89 6.86 -12.41 9.59
N HIS A 90 6.60 -11.88 8.40
CA HIS A 90 5.43 -12.19 7.59
C HIS A 90 4.10 -12.00 8.34
N THR A 91 4.01 -10.98 9.19
CA THR A 91 2.80 -10.64 9.91
C THR A 91 2.78 -9.17 10.29
N ARG A 92 1.62 -8.70 10.76
CA ARG A 92 1.43 -7.33 11.23
C ARG A 92 2.26 -7.06 12.48
N SER A 93 2.93 -5.91 12.51
CA SER A 93 3.63 -5.41 13.69
C SER A 93 2.64 -4.97 14.77
N ALA A 94 3.12 -4.89 16.03
CA ALA A 94 2.35 -4.28 17.11
C ALA A 94 2.28 -2.75 17.01
N LEU A 95 3.08 -2.13 16.13
CA LEU A 95 3.12 -0.69 15.92
C LEU A 95 1.99 -0.23 15.00
N SER A 96 1.62 1.04 15.13
CA SER A 96 0.73 1.72 14.19
C SER A 96 1.36 3.03 13.76
N GLN A 97 0.92 3.56 12.63
CA GLN A 97 1.37 4.83 12.10
C GLN A 97 0.20 5.81 12.07
N SER A 98 0.41 7.00 12.64
CA SER A 98 -0.57 8.08 12.57
C SER A 98 -0.49 8.75 11.19
N VAL A 99 -1.62 8.83 10.50
CA VAL A 99 -1.72 9.52 9.21
C VAL A 99 -2.73 10.66 9.37
N PRO A 100 -2.27 11.93 9.35
CA PRO A 100 -3.17 13.07 9.44
C PRO A 100 -3.95 13.27 8.14
N PRO A 101 -5.11 13.94 8.19
CA PRO A 101 -5.86 14.25 6.97
C PRO A 101 -5.04 15.14 6.04
N ALA A 102 -5.29 14.99 4.74
CA ALA A 102 -4.53 15.70 3.70
C ALA A 102 -5.45 16.03 2.53
N ASP A 103 -5.01 16.98 1.69
CA ASP A 103 -5.75 17.36 0.49
C ASP A 103 -5.76 16.23 -0.55
N ILE A 104 -4.64 15.51 -0.63
CA ILE A 104 -4.44 14.40 -1.57
C ILE A 104 -3.98 13.17 -0.80
N ILE A 105 -4.64 12.05 -1.07
CA ILE A 105 -4.26 10.75 -0.53
C ILE A 105 -3.75 9.89 -1.69
N LEU A 106 -2.49 9.47 -1.59
CA LEU A 106 -1.90 8.53 -2.55
C LEU A 106 -2.02 7.12 -1.98
N LEU A 107 -2.78 6.26 -2.66
CA LEU A 107 -2.93 4.85 -2.30
C LEU A 107 -2.06 4.03 -3.25
N GLU A 108 -0.97 3.46 -2.74
CA GLU A 108 0.02 2.75 -3.55
C GLU A 108 -0.02 1.25 -3.28
N GLY A 109 -0.01 0.45 -4.34
CA GLY A 109 0.12 -0.99 -4.22
C GLY A 109 -0.28 -1.77 -5.46
N VAL A 110 0.24 -2.99 -5.58
CA VAL A 110 -0.06 -3.90 -6.68
C VAL A 110 -1.56 -4.24 -6.71
N LEU A 111 -2.15 -4.48 -5.53
CA LEU A 111 -3.54 -4.91 -5.37
C LEU A 111 -4.51 -3.76 -5.06
N ALA A 112 -4.06 -2.49 -5.20
CA ALA A 112 -4.85 -1.33 -4.79
C ALA A 112 -6.26 -1.29 -5.43
N MET A 113 -6.40 -1.77 -6.65
CA MET A 113 -7.66 -1.72 -7.40
C MET A 113 -8.38 -3.08 -7.49
N SER A 114 -7.95 -4.07 -6.73
CA SER A 114 -8.57 -5.41 -6.76
C SER A 114 -9.86 -5.50 -5.95
N ASP A 115 -10.13 -4.56 -5.05
CA ASP A 115 -11.31 -4.54 -4.20
C ASP A 115 -12.32 -3.49 -4.68
N SER A 116 -13.59 -3.88 -4.80
CA SER A 116 -14.62 -2.98 -5.36
C SER A 116 -14.94 -1.81 -4.45
N ALA A 117 -14.96 -2.00 -3.13
CA ALA A 117 -15.22 -0.91 -2.18
C ALA A 117 -14.09 0.11 -2.17
N THR A 118 -12.85 -0.36 -2.30
CA THR A 118 -11.67 0.52 -2.45
C THR A 118 -11.77 1.35 -3.73
N ARG A 119 -12.13 0.72 -4.86
CA ARG A 119 -12.27 1.42 -6.15
C ARG A 119 -13.29 2.55 -6.09
N LYS A 120 -14.37 2.40 -5.32
CA LYS A 120 -15.40 3.44 -5.16
C LYS A 120 -14.88 4.69 -4.45
N LEU A 121 -13.85 4.57 -3.63
CA LEU A 121 -13.24 5.69 -2.91
C LEU A 121 -12.14 6.38 -3.72
N VAL A 122 -11.65 5.76 -4.77
CA VAL A 122 -10.58 6.28 -5.61
C VAL A 122 -11.15 7.22 -6.66
N ASP A 123 -10.57 8.43 -6.76
CA ASP A 123 -10.99 9.44 -7.73
C ASP A 123 -10.20 9.33 -9.04
N TYR A 124 -8.90 9.01 -8.96
CA TYR A 124 -8.01 8.86 -10.12
C TYR A 124 -7.09 7.68 -9.94
N THR A 125 -6.73 7.04 -11.03
CA THR A 125 -5.77 5.93 -11.02
C THR A 125 -4.61 6.21 -11.96
N ILE A 126 -3.39 6.07 -11.45
CA ILE A 126 -2.16 6.14 -12.23
C ILE A 126 -1.61 4.71 -12.33
N PHE A 127 -1.46 4.22 -13.54
CA PHE A 127 -0.87 2.92 -13.79
C PHE A 127 0.59 3.10 -14.21
N VAL A 128 1.51 2.50 -13.44
CA VAL A 128 2.93 2.55 -13.73
C VAL A 128 3.27 1.35 -14.63
N ASP A 129 3.41 1.62 -15.92
CA ASP A 129 3.68 0.62 -16.95
C ASP A 129 5.19 0.51 -17.16
N THR A 130 5.77 -0.59 -16.68
CA THR A 130 7.19 -0.88 -16.80
C THR A 130 7.37 -2.29 -17.37
N PRO A 131 8.31 -2.52 -18.30
CA PRO A 131 8.54 -3.85 -18.86
C PRO A 131 8.74 -4.91 -17.78
N LEU A 132 8.13 -6.08 -17.97
CA LEU A 132 8.18 -7.16 -16.97
C LEU A 132 9.61 -7.60 -16.64
N GLU A 133 10.51 -7.60 -17.63
CA GLU A 133 11.91 -7.95 -17.44
C GLU A 133 12.59 -7.02 -16.45
N LEU A 134 12.31 -5.72 -16.54
CA LEU A 134 12.86 -4.73 -15.63
C LEU A 134 12.25 -4.84 -14.24
N CYS A 135 10.95 -5.12 -14.15
CA CYS A 135 10.27 -5.36 -12.87
C CYS A 135 10.89 -6.55 -12.15
N LEU A 136 11.11 -7.66 -12.88
CA LEU A 136 11.70 -8.86 -12.33
C LEU A 136 13.12 -8.62 -11.84
N ALA A 137 13.96 -7.93 -12.62
CA ALA A 137 15.32 -7.60 -12.25
C ALA A 137 15.37 -6.77 -10.96
N ARG A 138 14.51 -5.75 -10.85
CA ARG A 138 14.41 -4.90 -9.65
C ARG A 138 13.93 -5.69 -8.43
N ARG A 139 12.99 -6.61 -8.60
CA ARG A 139 12.49 -7.45 -7.52
C ARG A 139 13.56 -8.40 -7.00
N ILE A 140 14.38 -8.97 -7.89
CA ILE A 140 15.52 -9.82 -7.51
C ILE A 140 16.53 -9.01 -6.69
N ASP A 141 16.88 -7.80 -7.12
CA ASP A 141 17.78 -6.92 -6.40
C ASP A 141 17.25 -6.60 -4.99
N LEU A 142 15.97 -6.29 -4.86
CA LEU A 142 15.33 -6.02 -3.57
C LEU A 142 15.38 -7.26 -2.66
N SER A 143 15.16 -8.45 -3.19
CA SER A 143 15.24 -9.70 -2.43
C SER A 143 16.66 -9.95 -1.90
N LEU A 144 17.68 -9.64 -2.69
CA LEU A 144 19.08 -9.77 -2.28
C LEU A 144 19.45 -8.78 -1.16
N ILE A 145 18.87 -7.60 -1.17
CA ILE A 145 19.09 -6.59 -0.13
C ILE A 145 18.47 -7.01 1.21
N HIS A 146 17.38 -7.76 1.19
CA HIS A 146 16.63 -8.16 2.37
C HIS A 146 17.04 -9.53 2.94
N ILE A 147 18.01 -10.18 2.35
CA ILE A 147 18.59 -11.43 2.89
C ILE A 147 19.57 -11.11 4.08
#